data_4856739aa4fa59105421d4a8c8452a64
#
_entry.id   4856739aa4fa59105421d4a8c8452a64
#
_cell.length_a   1.000
_cell.length_b   1.000
_cell.length_c   1.000
_cell.angle_alpha   90.00
_cell.angle_beta   90.00
_cell.angle_gamma   90.00
#
_symmetry.space_group_name_H-M   'P 1'
#
loop_
_entity.id
_entity.type
_entity.pdbx_description
1 polymer ?
#
loop_
_entity_poly.entity_id
_entity_poly.type
_entity_poly.pdbx_seq_one_letter_code
_entity_poly.pdbx_strand_id
1 'polypeptide(L)'
;AKGWMCAYNFVGHYCGGGTRMHPTVTKEEVIRLATTMGYKYKACESLTTGGCKAGIAYDYKAPDALDVLKRFLTATAPYINAGVSIGGDLGVDYSDVLRILDELGIGIPQTKAMKEDPDIHQGIVNHDRAEKELTYDGFKMYDMITGYGVAAAADEAWKLKGGKEGASVVIQGFGCVGASCVNSLYNMGYKVVGIADVNGLVYCKDGLNIPKLVETRL
;
A
#
# COMPACT_ATOMS: atom_id res chain seq x y z
N ALA A 1 -2.87 -0.85 -24.00
CA ALA A 1 -3.08 -0.32 -22.65
C ALA A 1 -3.43 1.16 -22.68
N LYS A 2 -4.24 1.62 -21.75
CA LYS A 2 -4.50 3.04 -21.49
C LYS A 2 -4.00 3.35 -20.08
N GLY A 3 -3.39 4.52 -19.88
CA GLY A 3 -2.90 4.92 -18.58
C GLY A 3 -3.21 6.39 -18.27
N TRP A 4 -3.38 6.70 -17.01
CA TRP A 4 -3.68 8.04 -16.49
C TRP A 4 -2.81 8.33 -15.29
N MET A 5 -2.39 9.58 -15.17
CA MET A 5 -1.77 10.15 -13.99
C MET A 5 -2.57 11.39 -13.59
N CYS A 6 -2.91 11.49 -12.33
CA CYS A 6 -3.67 12.61 -11.78
C CYS A 6 -2.96 13.14 -10.53
N ALA A 7 -2.59 14.41 -10.54
CA ALA A 7 -2.24 15.15 -9.35
C ALA A 7 -3.49 15.88 -8.85
N TYR A 8 -3.93 15.60 -7.64
CA TYR A 8 -5.04 16.29 -6.99
C TYR A 8 -4.60 17.66 -6.46
N ASN A 9 -3.48 17.66 -5.75
CA ASN A 9 -2.86 18.88 -5.25
C ASN A 9 -1.36 18.66 -5.02
N PHE A 10 -0.63 19.75 -5.00
CA PHE A 10 0.76 19.81 -4.55
C PHE A 10 0.83 20.47 -3.19
N VAL A 11 1.73 19.99 -2.33
CA VAL A 11 2.16 20.67 -1.12
C VAL A 11 3.64 20.99 -1.30
N GLY A 12 3.99 22.28 -1.27
CA GLY A 12 5.28 22.71 -1.80
C GLY A 12 5.40 22.34 -3.29
N HIS A 13 6.37 21.51 -3.61
CA HIS A 13 6.65 21.08 -4.98
C HIS A 13 6.31 19.63 -5.26
N TYR A 14 5.71 18.90 -4.29
CA TYR A 14 5.55 17.45 -4.38
C TYR A 14 4.12 17.00 -4.24
N CYS A 15 3.78 15.93 -4.94
CA CYS A 15 2.60 15.10 -4.69
C CYS A 15 2.98 13.62 -4.83
N GLY A 16 2.30 12.75 -4.09
CA GLY A 16 2.61 11.34 -4.04
C GLY A 16 1.38 10.43 -4.08
N GLY A 17 1.58 9.23 -4.62
CA GLY A 17 0.57 8.18 -4.68
C GLY A 17 1.09 6.91 -5.33
N GLY A 18 0.25 5.87 -5.41
CA GLY A 18 0.61 4.61 -6.05
C GLY A 18 0.13 4.51 -7.49
N THR A 19 0.71 3.58 -8.24
CA THR A 19 0.29 3.20 -9.58
C THR A 19 -0.50 1.91 -9.51
N ARG A 20 -1.77 1.94 -9.91
CA ARG A 20 -2.65 0.76 -9.97
C ARG A 20 -2.66 0.19 -11.38
N MET A 21 -2.51 -1.13 -11.53
CA MET A 21 -2.69 -1.81 -12.80
C MET A 21 -3.77 -2.88 -12.67
N HIS A 22 -4.87 -2.71 -13.39
CA HIS A 22 -5.96 -3.68 -13.44
C HIS A 22 -6.79 -3.44 -14.70
N PRO A 23 -7.38 -4.47 -15.35
CA PRO A 23 -8.19 -4.28 -16.56
C PRO A 23 -9.35 -3.30 -16.42
N THR A 24 -9.90 -3.17 -15.22
CA THR A 24 -11.07 -2.31 -14.94
C THR A 24 -10.73 -0.90 -14.50
N VAL A 25 -9.46 -0.51 -14.45
CA VAL A 25 -9.05 0.85 -14.05
C VAL A 25 -9.63 1.86 -15.04
N THR A 26 -10.25 2.92 -14.50
CA THR A 26 -10.79 4.04 -15.27
C THR A 26 -10.14 5.36 -14.87
N LYS A 27 -10.28 6.35 -15.74
CA LYS A 27 -9.83 7.72 -15.46
C LYS A 27 -10.48 8.29 -14.21
N GLU A 28 -11.78 8.06 -14.06
CA GLU A 28 -12.61 8.54 -12.95
C GLU A 28 -12.16 7.91 -11.62
N GLU A 29 -11.79 6.63 -11.65
CA GLU A 29 -11.21 5.95 -10.48
C GLU A 29 -9.88 6.58 -10.09
N VAL A 30 -8.98 6.82 -11.04
CA VAL A 30 -7.67 7.45 -10.78
C VAL A 30 -7.84 8.84 -10.17
N ILE A 31 -8.78 9.65 -10.66
CA ILE A 31 -9.07 10.98 -10.12
C ILE A 31 -9.56 10.88 -8.66
N ARG A 32 -10.50 9.97 -8.37
CA ARG A 32 -11.01 9.76 -7.00
C ARG A 32 -9.92 9.29 -6.05
N LEU A 33 -9.08 8.38 -6.50
CA LEU A 33 -7.96 7.89 -5.68
C LEU A 33 -6.91 8.98 -5.44
N ALA A 34 -6.62 9.83 -6.42
CA ALA A 34 -5.73 10.98 -6.23
C ALA A 34 -6.26 11.96 -5.17
N THR A 35 -7.58 12.23 -5.19
CA THR A 35 -8.27 13.05 -4.20
C THR A 35 -8.18 12.42 -2.81
N THR A 36 -8.44 11.12 -2.70
CA THR A 36 -8.32 10.36 -1.44
C THR A 36 -6.89 10.41 -0.88
N MET A 37 -5.88 10.31 -1.75
CA MET A 37 -4.49 10.46 -1.34
C MET A 37 -4.20 11.86 -0.76
N GLY A 38 -4.74 12.93 -1.36
CA GLY A 38 -4.61 14.27 -0.81
C GLY A 38 -5.24 14.40 0.58
N TYR A 39 -6.42 13.84 0.80
CA TYR A 39 -7.04 13.80 2.13
C TYR A 39 -6.26 12.94 3.12
N LYS A 40 -5.69 11.80 2.69
CA LYS A 40 -4.83 10.97 3.52
C LYS A 40 -3.61 11.74 4.01
N TYR A 41 -2.88 12.40 3.10
CA TYR A 41 -1.72 13.21 3.48
C TYR A 41 -2.10 14.36 4.42
N LYS A 42 -3.23 15.03 4.18
CA LYS A 42 -3.74 16.08 5.06
C LYS A 42 -4.09 15.53 6.45
N ALA A 43 -4.73 14.36 6.53
CA ALA A 43 -5.07 13.71 7.79
C ALA A 43 -3.84 13.27 8.59
N CYS A 44 -2.75 12.91 7.89
CA CYS A 44 -1.46 12.57 8.48
C CYS A 44 -0.56 13.80 8.71
N GLU A 45 -1.11 15.02 8.56
CA GLU A 45 -0.40 16.29 8.76
C GLU A 45 0.89 16.41 7.91
N SER A 46 0.88 15.82 6.71
CA SER A 46 2.03 15.94 5.79
C SER A 46 2.22 17.39 5.36
N LEU A 47 3.39 17.94 5.68
CA LEU A 47 3.77 19.32 5.34
C LEU A 47 4.47 19.43 3.98
N THR A 48 4.77 18.29 3.34
CA THR A 48 5.65 18.26 2.16
C THR A 48 5.04 17.60 0.94
N THR A 49 3.92 16.86 1.09
CA THR A 49 3.40 16.02 0.01
C THR A 49 1.90 16.16 -0.15
N GLY A 50 1.46 16.53 -1.34
CA GLY A 50 0.06 16.46 -1.77
C GLY A 50 -0.32 15.11 -2.37
N GLY A 51 -1.57 14.97 -2.83
CA GLY A 51 -2.10 13.72 -3.36
C GLY A 51 -1.95 13.56 -4.86
N CYS A 52 -1.49 12.41 -5.30
CA CYS A 52 -1.59 11.97 -6.69
C CYS A 52 -2.00 10.49 -6.78
N LYS A 53 -2.30 10.04 -7.98
CA LYS A 53 -2.54 8.63 -8.33
C LYS A 53 -2.21 8.40 -9.79
N ALA A 54 -1.69 7.20 -10.07
CA ALA A 54 -1.58 6.71 -11.43
C ALA A 54 -2.40 5.42 -11.60
N GLY A 55 -2.80 5.13 -12.81
CA GLY A 55 -3.55 3.91 -13.12
C GLY A 55 -3.36 3.49 -14.57
N ILE A 56 -3.29 2.19 -14.78
CA ILE A 56 -3.11 1.55 -16.08
C ILE A 56 -4.21 0.51 -16.27
N ALA A 57 -5.03 0.68 -17.30
CA ALA A 57 -6.05 -0.30 -17.70
C ALA A 57 -5.36 -1.43 -18.47
N TYR A 58 -4.83 -2.41 -17.74
CA TYR A 58 -4.15 -3.57 -18.28
C TYR A 58 -4.17 -4.73 -17.28
N ASP A 59 -4.08 -5.96 -17.79
CA ASP A 59 -3.97 -7.13 -16.93
C ASP A 59 -2.57 -7.22 -16.33
N TYR A 60 -2.47 -7.03 -15.03
CA TYR A 60 -1.19 -7.10 -14.31
C TYR A 60 -0.57 -8.51 -14.27
N LYS A 61 -1.35 -9.56 -14.61
CA LYS A 61 -0.87 -10.95 -14.73
C LYS A 61 -0.39 -11.28 -16.14
N ALA A 62 -0.55 -10.37 -17.11
CA ALA A 62 -0.07 -10.59 -18.47
C ALA A 62 1.46 -10.68 -18.49
N PRO A 63 2.03 -11.53 -19.36
CA PRO A 63 3.48 -11.74 -19.40
C PRO A 63 4.28 -10.48 -19.76
N ASP A 64 3.66 -9.49 -20.41
CA ASP A 64 4.25 -8.21 -20.79
C ASP A 64 3.82 -7.03 -19.87
N ALA A 65 3.23 -7.30 -18.69
CA ALA A 65 2.76 -6.28 -17.79
C ALA A 65 3.87 -5.31 -17.33
N LEU A 66 5.08 -5.83 -17.09
CA LEU A 66 6.25 -5.01 -16.74
C LEU A 66 6.69 -4.10 -17.89
N ASP A 67 6.59 -4.55 -19.14
CA ASP A 67 6.88 -3.71 -20.30
C ASP A 67 5.84 -2.59 -20.46
N VAL A 68 4.57 -2.88 -20.15
CA VAL A 68 3.52 -1.86 -20.11
C VAL A 68 3.80 -0.85 -19.02
N LEU A 69 4.19 -1.28 -17.83
CA LEU A 69 4.60 -0.41 -16.73
C LEU A 69 5.78 0.47 -17.13
N LYS A 70 6.83 -0.11 -17.72
CA LYS A 70 8.02 0.62 -18.18
C LYS A 70 7.67 1.70 -19.20
N ARG A 71 6.82 1.38 -20.19
CA ARG A 71 6.34 2.37 -21.18
C ARG A 71 5.54 3.50 -20.51
N PHE A 72 4.72 3.18 -19.52
CA PHE A 72 3.97 4.17 -18.77
C PHE A 72 4.89 5.10 -17.98
N LEU A 73 5.88 4.55 -17.26
CA LEU A 73 6.86 5.32 -16.49
C LEU A 73 7.70 6.20 -17.40
N THR A 74 8.12 5.70 -18.57
CA THR A 74 8.83 6.48 -19.57
C THR A 74 7.99 7.66 -20.06
N ALA A 75 6.72 7.43 -20.38
CA ALA A 75 5.83 8.50 -20.86
C ALA A 75 5.51 9.56 -19.78
N THR A 76 5.55 9.17 -18.50
CA THR A 76 5.26 10.05 -17.37
C THR A 76 6.51 10.65 -16.73
N ALA A 77 7.71 10.30 -17.21
CA ALA A 77 8.99 10.79 -16.69
C ALA A 77 9.08 12.33 -16.52
N PRO A 78 8.58 13.17 -17.45
CA PRO A 78 8.61 14.62 -17.26
C PRO A 78 7.86 15.07 -16.00
N TYR A 79 6.73 14.44 -15.68
CA TYR A 79 5.93 14.76 -14.50
C TYR A 79 6.58 14.22 -13.22
N ILE A 80 7.18 13.04 -13.29
CA ILE A 80 7.92 12.46 -12.15
C ILE A 80 9.09 13.39 -11.81
N ASN A 81 9.87 13.82 -12.78
CA ASN A 81 10.98 14.75 -12.59
C ASN A 81 10.52 16.12 -12.07
N ALA A 82 9.27 16.51 -12.34
CA ALA A 82 8.68 17.77 -11.86
C ALA A 82 8.07 17.67 -10.44
N GLY A 83 8.17 16.52 -9.75
CA GLY A 83 7.72 16.40 -8.37
C GLY A 83 6.55 15.45 -8.13
N VAL A 84 6.09 14.72 -9.16
CA VAL A 84 5.05 13.70 -8.99
C VAL A 84 5.69 12.37 -8.63
N SER A 85 5.58 11.98 -7.36
CA SER A 85 6.10 10.69 -6.89
C SER A 85 5.04 9.60 -7.05
N ILE A 86 5.41 8.50 -7.68
CA ILE A 86 4.55 7.35 -7.87
C ILE A 86 5.21 6.08 -7.31
N GLY A 87 4.43 5.28 -6.60
CA GLY A 87 4.85 4.02 -6.02
C GLY A 87 4.00 2.85 -6.52
N GLY A 88 4.04 1.74 -5.80
CA GLY A 88 3.18 0.58 -6.03
C GLY A 88 1.76 0.77 -5.51
N ASP A 89 0.83 0.02 -6.08
CA ASP A 89 -0.55 -0.18 -5.64
C ASP A 89 -1.04 -1.52 -6.23
N LEU A 90 -2.33 -1.80 -6.21
CA LEU A 90 -2.90 -3.03 -6.74
C LEU A 90 -2.34 -3.37 -8.14
N GLY A 91 -1.76 -4.56 -8.25
CA GLY A 91 -1.17 -5.07 -9.50
C GLY A 91 0.17 -4.45 -9.91
N VAL A 92 0.77 -3.61 -9.07
CA VAL A 92 2.11 -3.02 -9.30
C VAL A 92 2.93 -3.11 -8.02
N ASP A 93 4.03 -3.83 -8.07
CA ASP A 93 4.99 -3.91 -6.97
C ASP A 93 5.84 -2.63 -6.91
N TYR A 94 6.09 -2.13 -5.70
CA TYR A 94 6.91 -0.93 -5.51
C TYR A 94 8.37 -1.15 -5.92
N SER A 95 8.90 -2.33 -5.69
CA SER A 95 10.27 -2.69 -6.09
C SER A 95 10.46 -2.66 -7.61
N ASP A 96 9.44 -3.06 -8.39
CA ASP A 96 9.46 -2.97 -9.83
C ASP A 96 9.43 -1.52 -10.32
N VAL A 97 8.64 -0.65 -9.66
CA VAL A 97 8.64 0.79 -9.97
C VAL A 97 10.03 1.37 -9.75
N LEU A 98 10.64 1.11 -8.60
CA LEU A 98 11.98 1.63 -8.27
C LEU A 98 13.03 1.14 -9.25
N ARG A 99 13.05 -0.15 -9.55
CA ARG A 99 13.98 -0.75 -10.51
C ARG A 99 13.85 -0.13 -11.90
N ILE A 100 12.62 0.03 -12.39
CA ILE A 100 12.39 0.61 -13.72
C ILE A 100 12.78 2.08 -13.76
N LEU A 101 12.50 2.86 -12.72
CA LEU A 101 12.90 4.25 -12.64
C LEU A 101 14.43 4.40 -12.63
N ASP A 102 15.13 3.52 -11.92
CA ASP A 102 16.60 3.46 -11.92
C ASP A 102 17.16 3.13 -13.30
N GLU A 103 16.62 2.10 -13.97
CA GLU A 103 16.98 1.74 -15.36
C GLU A 103 16.78 2.90 -16.34
N LEU A 104 15.78 3.74 -16.11
CA LEU A 104 15.47 4.90 -16.96
C LEU A 104 16.25 6.17 -16.58
N GLY A 105 17.05 6.11 -15.50
CA GLY A 105 17.75 7.29 -14.97
C GLY A 105 16.81 8.37 -14.42
N ILE A 106 15.58 7.99 -14.03
CA ILE A 106 14.58 8.91 -13.50
C ILE A 106 14.73 8.92 -11.97
N GLY A 107 15.25 10.02 -11.43
CA GLY A 107 15.30 10.23 -9.98
C GLY A 107 13.91 10.48 -9.41
N ILE A 108 13.57 9.85 -8.28
CA ILE A 108 12.37 10.23 -7.53
C ILE A 108 12.67 11.59 -6.89
N PRO A 109 11.93 12.67 -7.22
CA PRO A 109 12.22 14.02 -6.72
C PRO A 109 12.24 14.11 -5.21
N GLN A 110 11.38 13.34 -4.54
CA GLN A 110 11.37 13.22 -3.07
C GLN A 110 12.70 12.72 -2.53
N THR A 111 13.33 11.72 -3.16
CA THR A 111 14.65 11.22 -2.73
C THR A 111 15.74 12.27 -2.86
N LYS A 112 15.60 13.22 -3.81
CA LYS A 112 16.57 14.31 -3.98
C LYS A 112 16.39 15.37 -2.90
N ALA A 113 15.17 15.86 -2.69
CA ALA A 113 14.86 16.83 -1.63
C ALA A 113 15.13 16.24 -0.23
N MET A 114 14.86 14.96 -0.05
CA MET A 114 15.10 14.22 1.16
C MET A 114 16.61 14.02 1.46
N LYS A 115 17.46 13.93 0.43
CA LYS A 115 18.92 13.88 0.61
C LYS A 115 19.53 15.22 1.03
N GLU A 116 18.82 16.31 0.77
CA GLU A 116 19.25 17.68 1.11
C GLU A 116 18.86 18.06 2.56
N ASP A 117 17.89 17.35 3.17
CA ASP A 117 17.48 17.52 4.57
C ASP A 117 18.00 16.36 5.42
N PRO A 118 18.95 16.61 6.37
CA PRO A 118 19.58 15.56 7.17
C PRO A 118 18.59 14.73 8.01
N ASP A 119 17.53 15.35 8.54
CA ASP A 119 16.55 14.66 9.40
C ASP A 119 15.65 13.75 8.56
N ILE A 120 15.27 14.23 7.38
CA ILE A 120 14.50 13.44 6.40
C ILE A 120 15.37 12.32 5.83
N HIS A 121 16.65 12.59 5.53
CA HIS A 121 17.58 11.57 5.06
C HIS A 121 17.72 10.42 6.07
N GLN A 122 17.88 10.72 7.36
CA GLN A 122 17.94 9.69 8.39
C GLN A 122 16.63 8.88 8.48
N GLY A 123 15.49 9.52 8.31
CA GLY A 123 14.18 8.86 8.23
C GLY A 123 14.10 7.84 7.10
N ILE A 124 14.63 8.17 5.91
CA ILE A 124 14.67 7.24 4.77
C ILE A 124 15.60 6.07 5.05
N VAL A 125 16.80 6.32 5.56
CA VAL A 125 17.74 5.24 5.91
C VAL A 125 17.11 4.29 6.92
N ASN A 126 16.39 4.81 7.90
CA ASN A 126 15.67 4.00 8.87
C ASN A 126 14.52 3.21 8.24
N HIS A 127 13.77 3.83 7.32
CA HIS A 127 12.69 3.17 6.58
C HIS A 127 13.24 2.04 5.71
N ASP A 128 14.27 2.28 4.90
CA ASP A 128 14.90 1.27 4.05
C ASP A 128 15.46 0.10 4.85
N ARG A 129 16.01 0.40 6.02
CA ARG A 129 16.50 -0.62 6.96
C ARG A 129 15.34 -1.43 7.54
N ALA A 130 14.27 -0.76 7.98
CA ALA A 130 13.09 -1.43 8.51
C ALA A 130 12.42 -2.34 7.45
N GLU A 131 12.36 -1.89 6.21
CA GLU A 131 11.79 -2.67 5.11
C GLU A 131 12.61 -3.95 4.82
N LYS A 132 13.94 -3.87 4.93
CA LYS A 132 14.86 -4.97 4.56
C LYS A 132 15.15 -5.94 5.70
N GLU A 133 15.28 -5.43 6.92
CA GLU A 133 15.91 -6.15 8.03
C GLU A 133 14.93 -6.52 9.15
N LEU A 134 13.83 -5.77 9.33
CA LEU A 134 12.93 -6.00 10.44
C LEU A 134 11.76 -6.92 10.07
N THR A 135 11.63 -7.98 10.84
CA THR A 135 10.49 -8.89 10.76
C THR A 135 9.80 -8.97 12.12
N TYR A 136 8.48 -9.16 12.11
CA TYR A 136 7.68 -9.40 13.30
C TYR A 136 6.65 -10.49 12.97
N ASP A 137 6.61 -11.54 13.80
CA ASP A 137 5.73 -12.71 13.59
C ASP A 137 5.81 -13.28 12.15
N GLY A 138 7.01 -13.31 11.54
CA GLY A 138 7.22 -13.81 10.19
C GLY A 138 6.87 -12.83 9.06
N PHE A 139 6.27 -11.68 9.37
CA PHE A 139 6.02 -10.63 8.39
C PHE A 139 7.19 -9.65 8.33
N LYS A 140 7.50 -9.15 7.15
CA LYS A 140 8.32 -7.94 7.05
C LYS A 140 7.56 -6.79 7.73
N MET A 141 8.23 -5.95 8.47
CA MET A 141 7.60 -4.86 9.21
C MET A 141 6.78 -3.94 8.30
N TYR A 142 7.27 -3.66 7.11
CA TYR A 142 6.57 -2.85 6.12
C TYR A 142 5.21 -3.46 5.71
N ASP A 143 5.16 -4.77 5.48
CA ASP A 143 3.93 -5.48 5.14
C ASP A 143 2.96 -5.56 6.33
N MET A 144 3.49 -5.56 7.56
CA MET A 144 2.71 -5.67 8.79
C MET A 144 2.03 -4.36 9.20
N ILE A 145 2.69 -3.22 9.05
CA ILE A 145 2.25 -1.92 9.60
C ILE A 145 0.80 -1.59 9.24
N THR A 146 0.43 -1.74 7.96
CA THR A 146 -0.91 -1.37 7.50
C THR A 146 -1.98 -2.28 8.09
N GLY A 147 -1.75 -3.60 8.11
CA GLY A 147 -2.70 -4.56 8.70
C GLY A 147 -2.81 -4.43 10.21
N TYR A 148 -1.71 -4.16 10.90
CA TYR A 148 -1.73 -3.82 12.33
C TYR A 148 -2.55 -2.56 12.61
N GLY A 149 -2.37 -1.52 11.81
CA GLY A 149 -3.16 -0.29 11.93
C GLY A 149 -4.67 -0.52 11.76
N VAL A 150 -5.07 -1.39 10.81
CA VAL A 150 -6.48 -1.78 10.64
C VAL A 150 -6.97 -2.55 11.88
N ALA A 151 -6.18 -3.48 12.40
CA ALA A 151 -6.53 -4.26 13.59
C ALA A 151 -6.70 -3.35 14.82
N ALA A 152 -5.76 -2.45 15.06
CA ALA A 152 -5.81 -1.49 16.17
C ALA A 152 -7.02 -0.57 16.08
N ALA A 153 -7.33 -0.04 14.89
CA ALA A 153 -8.51 0.78 14.67
C ALA A 153 -9.82 0.01 14.91
N ALA A 154 -9.87 -1.26 14.48
CA ALA A 154 -11.03 -2.12 14.69
C ALA A 154 -11.23 -2.45 16.18
N ASP A 155 -10.16 -2.77 16.89
CA ASP A 155 -10.14 -3.03 18.33
C ASP A 155 -10.65 -1.80 19.11
N GLU A 156 -10.12 -0.63 18.83
CA GLU A 156 -10.54 0.61 19.49
C GLU A 156 -12.01 0.94 19.20
N ALA A 157 -12.43 0.81 17.94
CA ALA A 157 -13.83 1.04 17.56
C ALA A 157 -14.79 0.06 18.28
N TRP A 158 -14.37 -1.18 18.47
CA TRP A 158 -15.14 -2.18 19.20
C TRP A 158 -15.26 -1.83 20.69
N LYS A 159 -14.17 -1.44 21.33
CA LYS A 159 -14.14 -0.99 22.73
C LYS A 159 -15.02 0.24 22.95
N LEU A 160 -14.95 1.23 22.08
CA LEU A 160 -15.77 2.45 22.13
C LEU A 160 -17.27 2.15 22.03
N LYS A 161 -17.66 1.06 21.36
CA LYS A 161 -19.05 0.60 21.30
C LYS A 161 -19.46 -0.31 22.47
N GLY A 162 -18.63 -0.45 23.50
CA GLY A 162 -18.89 -1.35 24.62
C GLY A 162 -18.76 -2.83 24.26
N GLY A 163 -17.99 -3.14 23.23
CA GLY A 163 -17.74 -4.49 22.78
C GLY A 163 -17.00 -5.34 23.82
N LYS A 164 -17.28 -6.64 23.84
CA LYS A 164 -16.66 -7.59 24.78
C LYS A 164 -15.44 -8.24 24.16
N GLU A 165 -14.49 -8.64 25.01
CA GLU A 165 -13.34 -9.46 24.62
C GLU A 165 -13.77 -10.78 23.96
N GLY A 166 -12.93 -11.33 23.10
CA GLY A 166 -13.18 -12.59 22.40
C GLY A 166 -14.25 -12.50 21.30
N ALA A 167 -14.57 -11.30 20.83
CA ALA A 167 -15.51 -11.13 19.75
C ALA A 167 -15.07 -11.88 18.49
N SER A 168 -16.06 -12.39 17.73
CA SER A 168 -15.81 -13.04 16.46
C SER A 168 -15.63 -12.01 15.35
N VAL A 169 -14.63 -12.23 14.49
CA VAL A 169 -14.32 -11.38 13.36
C VAL A 169 -14.23 -12.16 12.05
N VAL A 170 -14.62 -11.50 10.97
CA VAL A 170 -14.46 -11.98 9.59
C VAL A 170 -13.66 -10.94 8.83
N ILE A 171 -12.70 -11.38 8.04
CA ILE A 171 -11.81 -10.51 7.26
C ILE A 171 -12.03 -10.76 5.77
N GLN A 172 -12.16 -9.69 5.00
CA GLN A 172 -12.18 -9.73 3.55
C GLN A 172 -10.79 -9.39 3.00
N GLY A 173 -10.24 -10.32 2.25
CA GLY A 173 -8.88 -10.25 1.71
C GLY A 173 -7.85 -10.92 2.63
N PHE A 174 -6.94 -11.72 2.02
CA PHE A 174 -5.83 -12.37 2.72
C PHE A 174 -4.49 -12.08 2.03
N GLY A 175 -4.37 -10.86 1.48
CA GLY A 175 -3.11 -10.28 1.01
C GLY A 175 -2.24 -9.79 2.17
N CYS A 176 -1.19 -8.99 1.90
CA CYS A 176 -0.29 -8.47 2.95
C CYS A 176 -1.06 -7.80 4.09
N VAL A 177 -1.96 -6.88 3.78
CA VAL A 177 -2.76 -6.15 4.78
C VAL A 177 -3.71 -7.07 5.54
N GLY A 178 -4.47 -7.94 4.82
CA GLY A 178 -5.46 -8.82 5.46
C GLY A 178 -4.81 -9.87 6.35
N ALA A 179 -3.73 -10.50 5.93
CA ALA A 179 -3.02 -11.51 6.71
C ALA A 179 -2.39 -10.91 7.97
N SER A 180 -1.76 -9.74 7.86
CA SER A 180 -1.22 -9.01 8.99
C SER A 180 -2.33 -8.55 9.96
N CYS A 181 -3.46 -8.07 9.44
CA CYS A 181 -4.63 -7.72 10.25
C CYS A 181 -5.19 -8.94 11.01
N VAL A 182 -5.33 -10.07 10.33
CA VAL A 182 -5.79 -11.35 10.94
C VAL A 182 -4.86 -11.76 12.07
N ASN A 183 -3.54 -11.76 11.82
CA ASN A 183 -2.55 -12.12 12.84
C ASN A 183 -2.63 -11.17 14.06
N SER A 184 -2.73 -9.88 13.81
CA SER A 184 -2.81 -8.86 14.87
C SER A 184 -4.08 -8.99 15.69
N LEU A 185 -5.25 -9.17 15.07
CA LEU A 185 -6.52 -9.40 15.78
C LEU A 185 -6.51 -10.69 16.59
N TYR A 186 -5.93 -11.77 16.04
CA TYR A 186 -5.74 -13.03 16.77
C TYR A 186 -4.89 -12.83 18.03
N ASN A 187 -3.76 -12.12 17.91
CA ASN A 187 -2.87 -11.81 19.04
C ASN A 187 -3.53 -10.86 20.06
N MET A 188 -4.50 -10.03 19.63
CA MET A 188 -5.34 -9.20 20.52
C MET A 188 -6.48 -9.98 21.19
N GLY A 189 -6.62 -11.30 20.94
CA GLY A 189 -7.62 -12.15 21.56
C GLY A 189 -8.96 -12.24 20.83
N TYR A 190 -9.05 -11.71 19.61
CA TYR A 190 -10.25 -11.89 18.78
C TYR A 190 -10.33 -13.30 18.20
N LYS A 191 -11.56 -13.82 18.09
CA LYS A 191 -11.82 -15.09 17.42
C LYS A 191 -12.02 -14.85 15.92
N VAL A 192 -11.01 -15.13 15.10
CA VAL A 192 -11.14 -15.07 13.65
C VAL A 192 -11.90 -16.28 13.16
N VAL A 193 -13.15 -16.09 12.74
CA VAL A 193 -14.05 -17.17 12.31
C VAL A 193 -14.18 -17.31 10.81
N GLY A 194 -13.76 -16.28 10.05
CA GLY A 194 -13.87 -16.33 8.59
C GLY A 194 -12.83 -15.44 7.90
N ILE A 195 -12.34 -15.94 6.78
CA ILE A 195 -11.48 -15.20 5.85
C ILE A 195 -12.02 -15.44 4.44
N ALA A 196 -12.31 -14.35 3.74
CA ALA A 196 -12.77 -14.37 2.34
C ALA A 196 -11.72 -13.75 1.42
N ASP A 197 -11.52 -14.33 0.26
CA ASP A 197 -10.73 -13.75 -0.83
C ASP A 197 -11.41 -13.99 -2.19
N VAL A 198 -10.68 -13.74 -3.29
CA VAL A 198 -11.19 -13.95 -4.66
C VAL A 198 -11.52 -15.42 -4.98
N ASN A 199 -10.99 -16.37 -4.21
CA ASN A 199 -11.20 -17.81 -4.41
C ASN A 199 -12.36 -18.35 -3.57
N GLY A 200 -12.82 -17.60 -2.56
CA GLY A 200 -13.95 -17.99 -1.73
C GLY A 200 -13.82 -17.62 -0.26
N LEU A 201 -14.55 -18.33 0.57
CA LEU A 201 -14.62 -18.13 2.01
C LEU A 201 -14.17 -19.40 2.74
N VAL A 202 -13.23 -19.25 3.66
CA VAL A 202 -12.95 -20.24 4.70
C VAL A 202 -13.65 -19.80 5.98
N TYR A 203 -14.46 -20.67 6.57
CA TYR A 203 -15.22 -20.36 7.78
C TYR A 203 -15.15 -21.50 8.80
N CYS A 204 -14.95 -21.17 10.07
CA CYS A 204 -15.02 -22.07 11.20
C CYS A 204 -15.63 -21.33 12.41
N LYS A 205 -16.80 -21.79 12.89
CA LYS A 205 -17.50 -21.18 14.02
C LYS A 205 -16.65 -21.13 15.30
N ASP A 206 -15.79 -22.12 15.50
CA ASP A 206 -14.96 -22.25 16.69
C ASP A 206 -13.63 -21.48 16.60
N GLY A 207 -13.37 -20.84 15.46
CA GLY A 207 -12.16 -20.09 15.13
C GLY A 207 -11.27 -20.85 14.16
N LEU A 208 -10.59 -20.08 13.31
CA LEU A 208 -9.60 -20.58 12.35
C LEU A 208 -8.23 -20.73 13.03
N ASN A 209 -7.42 -21.68 12.56
CA ASN A 209 -6.04 -21.84 13.02
C ASN A 209 -5.15 -20.77 12.32
N ILE A 210 -5.08 -19.59 12.93
CA ILE A 210 -4.40 -18.44 12.35
C ILE A 210 -2.89 -18.66 12.19
N PRO A 211 -2.15 -19.19 13.19
CA PRO A 211 -0.73 -19.47 13.03
C PRO A 211 -0.44 -20.31 11.77
N LYS A 212 -1.20 -21.39 11.57
CA LYS A 212 -1.03 -22.25 10.39
C LYS A 212 -1.38 -21.56 9.08
N LEU A 213 -2.42 -20.72 9.06
CA LEU A 213 -2.78 -19.95 7.84
C LEU A 213 -1.73 -18.91 7.49
N VAL A 214 -1.16 -18.25 8.49
CA VAL A 214 -0.07 -17.30 8.30
C VAL A 214 1.19 -18.00 7.78
N GLU A 215 1.57 -19.13 8.38
CA GLU A 215 2.72 -19.94 7.94
C GLU A 215 2.59 -20.40 6.48
N THR A 216 1.40 -20.82 6.05
CA THR A 216 1.19 -21.25 4.66
C THR A 216 1.21 -20.13 3.63
N ARG A 217 1.11 -18.87 4.08
CA ARG A 217 1.16 -17.70 3.23
C ARG A 217 2.59 -17.14 3.11
N LEU A 218 3.39 -17.24 4.15
CA LEU A 218 4.79 -16.78 4.18
C LEU A 218 5.71 -17.75 3.43
#